data_f868d7a5575655337bacf5f692d976cc
#
_entry.id   f868d7a5575655337bacf5f692d976cc
#
_cell.length_a   1.000
_cell.length_b   1.000
_cell.length_c   1.000
_cell.angle_alpha   90.00
_cell.angle_beta   90.00
_cell.angle_gamma   90.00
#
_symmetry.space_group_name_H-M   'P 1'
#
loop_
_entity.id
_entity.type
_entity.pdbx_description
1 polymer ?
#
loop_
_entity_poly.entity_id
_entity_poly.type
_entity_poly.pdbx_seq_one_letter_code
_entity_poly.pdbx_strand_id
1 'polypeptide(L)' 'MVDTVDNAVATPDEAQPWQELGLTGDEYTRIREILGRRPTGGELAMYSVMW' A
#
# COMPACT_ATOMS: atom_id res chain seq x y z
N MET A 1 -9.48 -10.44 -8.12
CA MET A 1 -8.75 -9.48 -8.95
C MET A 1 -7.37 -9.25 -8.37
N VAL A 2 -6.35 -9.27 -9.18
CA VAL A 2 -4.97 -9.07 -8.72
C VAL A 2 -4.58 -7.61 -8.95
N ASP A 3 -4.17 -6.93 -7.89
CA ASP A 3 -3.64 -5.58 -8.00
C ASP A 3 -2.18 -5.68 -8.42
N THR A 4 -1.83 -5.04 -9.52
CA THR A 4 -0.48 -5.11 -10.09
C THR A 4 0.27 -3.81 -9.86
N VAL A 5 1.60 -3.85 -10.05
CA VAL A 5 2.44 -2.65 -9.97
C VAL A 5 1.99 -1.61 -10.99
N ASP A 6 1.66 -2.04 -12.21
CA ASP A 6 1.17 -1.14 -13.25
C ASP A 6 -0.12 -0.45 -12.81
N ASN A 7 -1.03 -1.19 -12.20
CA ASN A 7 -2.27 -0.63 -11.68
C ASN A 7 -2.00 0.34 -10.53
N ALA A 8 -1.06 0.02 -9.66
CA ALA A 8 -0.68 0.89 -8.56
C ALA A 8 -0.13 2.23 -9.05
N VAL A 9 0.66 2.21 -10.11
CA VAL A 9 1.19 3.44 -10.71
C VAL A 9 0.07 4.25 -11.38
N ALA A 10 -0.88 3.56 -12.02
CA ALA A 10 -1.98 4.21 -12.73
C ALA A 10 -3.02 4.82 -11.78
N THR A 11 -3.14 4.30 -10.54
CA THR A 11 -4.12 4.76 -9.57
C THR A 11 -3.45 5.12 -8.24
N PRO A 12 -2.59 6.17 -8.22
CA PRO A 12 -1.78 6.49 -7.03
C PRO A 12 -2.60 6.97 -5.84
N ASP A 13 -3.80 7.47 -6.07
CA ASP A 13 -4.66 8.00 -5.01
C ASP A 13 -5.78 7.04 -4.62
N GLU A 14 -5.72 5.79 -5.04
CA GLU A 14 -6.73 4.82 -4.70
C GLU A 14 -6.74 4.53 -3.20
N ALA A 15 -7.92 4.53 -2.59
CA ALA A 15 -8.07 4.22 -1.19
C ALA A 15 -7.73 2.74 -0.93
N GLN A 16 -6.97 2.51 0.13
CA GLN A 16 -6.54 1.16 0.49
C GLN A 16 -6.90 0.88 1.95
N PRO A 17 -7.17 -0.40 2.33
CA PRO A 17 -7.61 -0.76 3.67
C PRO A 17 -6.44 -0.89 4.66
N TRP A 18 -5.54 0.07 4.67
CA TRP A 18 -4.37 0.01 5.55
C TRP A 18 -4.75 0.08 7.03
N GLN A 19 -5.83 0.78 7.37
CA GLN A 19 -6.31 0.84 8.75
C GLN A 19 -6.83 -0.52 9.23
N GLU A 20 -7.53 -1.22 8.37
CA GLU A 20 -8.06 -2.56 8.69
C GLU A 20 -6.94 -3.56 8.86
N LEU A 21 -5.81 -3.34 8.19
CA LEU A 21 -4.63 -4.19 8.31
C LEU A 21 -3.77 -3.84 9.53
N GLY A 22 -4.13 -2.80 10.27
CA GLY A 22 -3.44 -2.40 11.48
C GLY A 22 -2.31 -1.40 11.27
N LEU A 23 -2.22 -0.79 10.11
CA LEU A 23 -1.23 0.24 9.82
C LEU A 23 -1.75 1.61 10.24
N THR A 24 -0.85 2.49 10.66
CA THR A 24 -1.18 3.89 10.90
C THR A 24 -0.99 4.70 9.62
N GLY A 25 -1.54 5.92 9.59
CA GLY A 25 -1.36 6.82 8.45
C GLY A 25 0.11 7.12 8.16
N ASP A 26 0.91 7.30 9.21
CA ASP A 26 2.35 7.56 9.09
C ASP A 26 3.07 6.38 8.48
N GLU A 27 2.74 5.17 8.91
CA GLU A 27 3.32 3.94 8.37
C GLU A 27 2.97 3.77 6.90
N TYR A 28 1.73 4.01 6.54
CA TYR A 28 1.28 3.94 5.16
C TYR A 28 2.02 4.97 4.27
N THR A 29 2.15 6.19 4.76
CA THR A 29 2.90 7.24 4.05
C THR A 29 4.35 6.82 3.84
N ARG A 30 4.97 6.22 4.86
CA ARG A 30 6.33 5.74 4.78
C ARG A 30 6.50 4.67 3.71
N ILE A 31 5.56 3.75 3.64
CA ILE A 31 5.56 2.70 2.62
C ILE A 31 5.52 3.32 1.22
N ARG A 32 4.66 4.31 1.02
CA ARG A 32 4.56 5.01 -0.26
C ARG A 32 5.87 5.72 -0.63
N GLU A 33 6.55 6.30 0.34
CA GLU A 33 7.84 6.95 0.11
C GLU A 33 8.91 5.95 -0.30
N ILE A 34 8.97 4.81 0.37
CA ILE A 34 9.94 3.75 0.08
C ILE A 34 9.75 3.22 -1.33
N LEU A 35 8.51 2.98 -1.72
CA LEU A 35 8.18 2.40 -3.03
C LEU A 35 8.17 3.42 -4.16
N GLY A 36 8.03 4.70 -3.84
CA GLY A 36 7.84 5.76 -4.84
C GLY A 36 6.47 5.70 -5.53
N ARG A 37 5.56 4.90 -5.02
CA ARG A 37 4.18 4.71 -5.51
C ARG A 37 3.34 4.12 -4.39
N ARG A 38 2.03 4.02 -4.59
CA ARG A 38 1.22 3.28 -3.62
C ARG A 38 1.56 1.78 -3.68
N PRO A 39 1.51 1.06 -2.57
CA PRO A 39 1.72 -0.38 -2.60
C PRO A 39 0.55 -1.07 -3.31
N THR A 40 0.81 -2.22 -3.91
CA THR A 40 -0.27 -3.08 -4.37
C THR A 40 -0.97 -3.71 -3.16
N GLY A 41 -2.16 -4.29 -3.37
CA GLY A 41 -2.87 -4.95 -2.28
C GLY A 41 -2.04 -6.03 -1.60
N GLY A 42 -1.32 -6.83 -2.38
CA GLY A 42 -0.43 -7.86 -1.84
C GLY A 42 0.75 -7.28 -1.06
N GLU A 43 1.36 -6.23 -1.58
CA GLU A 43 2.46 -5.54 -0.90
C GLU A 43 1.99 -4.92 0.42
N LEU A 44 0.82 -4.30 0.41
CA LEU A 44 0.27 -3.69 1.61
C LEU A 44 0.03 -4.74 2.69
N ALA A 45 -0.50 -5.89 2.33
CA ALA A 45 -0.71 -6.99 3.27
C ALA A 45 0.61 -7.49 3.85
N MET A 46 1.65 -7.61 3.03
CA MET A 46 2.98 -8.01 3.49
C MET A 46 3.56 -7.00 4.47
N TYR A 47 3.46 -5.72 4.18
CA TYR A 47 3.95 -4.68 5.07
C TYR A 47 3.20 -4.67 6.40
N SER A 48 1.91 -4.95 6.39
CA SER A 48 1.11 -4.99 7.61
C SER A 48 1.56 -6.10 8.56
N VAL A 49 2.08 -7.19 8.03
CA VAL A 49 2.61 -8.30 8.83
C VAL A 49 4.03 -8.00 9.32
N MET A 50 4.85 -7.37 8.47
CA MET A 50 6.24 -7.06 8.79
C MET A 50 6.39 -5.84 9.69
N TRP A 51 5.45 -4.95 9.65
CA TRP A 51 5.50 -3.67 10.36
C TRP A 51 4.92 -3.82 11.78
#